data_b7021a1d4b9ddb0755d1e5c7580e3359
#
_entry.id   b7021a1d4b9ddb0755d1e5c7580e3359
#
_cell.length_a   1.000
_cell.length_b   1.000
_cell.length_c   1.000
_cell.angle_alpha   90.00
_cell.angle_beta   90.00
_cell.angle_gamma   90.00
#
_symmetry.space_group_name_H-M   'P 1'
#
loop_
_entity.id
_entity.type
_entity.pdbx_description
1 polymer ?
#
loop_
_entity_poly.entity_id
_entity_poly.type
_entity_poly.pdbx_seq_one_letter_code
_entity_poly.pdbx_strand_id
1 'polypeptide(L)'
;MIFNFYKQSETFRMLIIAVIGAVLGFVTYEIVYYFNPFSPRATISWIFAFIIGIARQHALHRQFTFSHKTSYFKSLYRAYVVDIGALVFSTGLNWLLAEALHLNHRLVWGICLASTALISLVFLKKYIFKPIVN
;
A
#
# COMPACT_ATOMS: atom_id res chain seq x y z
N MET A 1 -5.46 1.28 -26.19
CA MET A 1 -5.79 1.61 -24.78
C MET A 1 -4.54 1.75 -23.90
N ILE A 2 -3.63 0.79 -23.89
CA ILE A 2 -2.38 0.86 -23.09
C ILE A 2 -1.52 2.08 -23.49
N PHE A 3 -1.38 2.38 -24.78
CA PHE A 3 -0.63 3.55 -25.24
C PHE A 3 -1.19 4.90 -24.76
N ASN A 4 -2.50 5.01 -24.60
CA ASN A 4 -3.13 6.23 -24.08
C ASN A 4 -2.89 6.39 -22.57
N PHE A 5 -2.78 5.29 -21.83
CA PHE A 5 -2.48 5.30 -20.41
C PHE A 5 -1.10 5.90 -20.13
N TYR A 6 -0.08 5.48 -20.89
CA TYR A 6 1.29 5.99 -20.72
C TYR A 6 1.45 7.46 -21.14
N LYS A 7 0.53 7.99 -21.94
CA LYS A 7 0.49 9.42 -22.29
C LYS A 7 -0.10 10.30 -21.20
N GLN A 8 -0.79 9.71 -20.22
CA GLN A 8 -1.36 10.46 -19.11
C GLN A 8 -0.28 10.95 -18.14
N SER A 9 -0.62 11.96 -17.35
CA SER A 9 0.29 12.47 -16.34
C SER A 9 0.68 11.39 -15.31
N GLU A 10 1.86 11.51 -14.76
CA GLU A 10 2.35 10.60 -13.71
C GLU A 10 1.38 10.53 -12.52
N THR A 11 0.84 11.67 -12.09
CA THR A 11 -0.13 11.74 -11.01
C THR A 11 -1.40 10.97 -11.33
N PHE A 12 -1.91 11.10 -12.56
CA PHE A 12 -3.09 10.36 -12.99
C PHE A 12 -2.85 8.85 -12.98
N ARG A 13 -1.72 8.40 -13.52
CA ARG A 13 -1.34 6.99 -13.48
C ARG A 13 -1.19 6.46 -12.05
N MET A 14 -0.58 7.26 -11.19
CA MET A 14 -0.42 6.94 -9.77
C MET A 14 -1.77 6.71 -9.07
N LEU A 15 -2.76 7.57 -9.35
CA LEU A 15 -4.09 7.43 -8.77
C LEU A 15 -4.83 6.19 -9.28
N ILE A 16 -4.76 5.91 -10.58
CA ILE A 16 -5.37 4.70 -11.16
C ILE A 16 -4.75 3.44 -10.53
N ILE A 17 -3.42 3.39 -10.43
CA ILE A 17 -2.73 2.25 -9.82
C ILE A 17 -3.03 2.15 -8.32
N ALA A 18 -3.22 3.26 -7.63
CA ALA A 18 -3.65 3.26 -6.24
C ALA A 18 -5.05 2.62 -6.07
N VAL A 19 -5.99 2.93 -6.95
CA VAL A 19 -7.34 2.33 -6.93
C VAL A 19 -7.27 0.82 -7.22
N ILE A 20 -6.53 0.42 -8.23
CA ILE A 20 -6.31 -1.01 -8.54
C ILE A 20 -5.67 -1.72 -7.35
N GLY A 21 -4.66 -1.10 -6.76
CA GLY A 21 -3.98 -1.61 -5.57
C GLY A 21 -4.92 -1.75 -4.37
N ALA A 22 -5.85 -0.80 -4.19
CA ALA A 22 -6.85 -0.86 -3.13
C ALA A 22 -7.80 -2.05 -3.30
N VAL A 23 -8.28 -2.30 -4.51
CA VAL A 23 -9.14 -3.46 -4.81
C VAL A 23 -8.40 -4.77 -4.55
N LEU A 24 -7.18 -4.90 -5.06
CA LEU A 24 -6.35 -6.08 -4.84
C LEU A 24 -5.96 -6.23 -3.35
N GLY A 25 -5.76 -5.12 -2.66
CA GLY A 25 -5.48 -5.08 -1.24
C GLY A 25 -6.64 -5.58 -0.40
N PHE A 26 -7.86 -5.20 -0.75
CA PHE A 26 -9.06 -5.69 -0.07
C PHE A 26 -9.21 -7.20 -0.24
N VAL A 27 -9.04 -7.70 -1.45
CA VAL A 27 -9.10 -9.16 -1.72
C VAL A 27 -8.01 -9.89 -0.93
N THR A 28 -6.79 -9.38 -0.91
CA THR A 28 -5.69 -9.95 -0.11
C THR A 28 -6.04 -9.98 1.38
N TYR A 29 -6.56 -8.88 1.90
CA TYR A 29 -6.98 -8.78 3.30
C TYR A 29 -8.09 -9.80 3.65
N GLU A 30 -9.11 -9.91 2.81
CA GLU A 30 -10.21 -10.86 3.03
C GLU A 30 -9.71 -12.31 3.04
N ILE A 31 -8.80 -12.67 2.13
CA ILE A 31 -8.19 -14.00 2.10
C ILE A 31 -7.39 -14.27 3.37
N VAL A 32 -6.52 -13.32 3.76
CA VAL A 32 -5.71 -13.45 4.97
C VAL A 32 -6.61 -13.53 6.20
N TYR A 33 -7.63 -12.68 6.29
CA TYR A 33 -8.58 -12.67 7.40
C TYR A 33 -9.32 -14.00 7.52
N TYR A 34 -9.76 -14.56 6.41
CA TYR A 34 -10.47 -15.83 6.39
C TYR A 34 -9.63 -16.99 6.93
N PHE A 35 -8.36 -17.06 6.54
CA PHE A 35 -7.46 -18.14 6.94
C PHE A 35 -6.72 -17.90 8.25
N ASN A 36 -6.72 -16.68 8.77
CA ASN A 36 -5.96 -16.33 9.97
C ASN A 36 -6.61 -16.90 11.25
N PRO A 37 -5.95 -17.83 11.95
CA PRO A 37 -6.44 -18.40 13.19
C PRO A 37 -6.07 -17.58 14.44
N PHE A 38 -5.24 -16.55 14.30
CA PHE A 38 -4.68 -15.80 15.41
C PHE A 38 -5.58 -14.65 15.87
N SER A 39 -5.49 -14.29 17.12
CA SER A 39 -6.18 -13.14 17.72
C SER A 39 -5.16 -12.09 18.17
N PRO A 40 -5.40 -10.80 17.99
CA PRO A 40 -6.58 -10.17 17.39
C PRO A 40 -6.62 -10.32 15.86
N ARG A 41 -7.70 -10.89 15.36
CA ARG A 41 -7.79 -11.35 13.97
C ARG A 41 -7.67 -10.23 12.94
N ALA A 42 -8.40 -9.13 13.14
CA ALA A 42 -8.37 -8.00 12.20
C ALA A 42 -6.98 -7.36 12.14
N THR A 43 -6.35 -7.13 13.27
CA THR A 43 -5.04 -6.47 13.36
C THR A 43 -3.92 -7.33 12.78
N ILE A 44 -3.88 -8.61 13.10
CA ILE A 44 -2.87 -9.54 12.55
C ILE A 44 -3.07 -9.70 11.04
N SER A 45 -4.30 -9.83 10.58
CA SER A 45 -4.61 -9.91 9.15
C SER A 45 -4.20 -8.64 8.40
N TRP A 46 -4.37 -7.47 9.01
CA TRP A 46 -3.90 -6.20 8.48
C TRP A 46 -2.39 -6.19 8.27
N ILE A 47 -1.62 -6.64 9.27
CA ILE A 47 -0.16 -6.68 9.20
C ILE A 47 0.31 -7.54 8.02
N PHE A 48 -0.17 -8.76 7.91
CA PHE A 48 0.22 -9.67 6.83
C PHE A 48 -0.21 -9.15 5.46
N ALA A 49 -1.44 -8.68 5.34
CA ALA A 49 -1.94 -8.13 4.08
C ALA A 49 -1.16 -6.86 3.66
N PHE A 50 -0.77 -6.03 4.62
CA PHE A 50 0.02 -4.83 4.37
C PHE A 50 1.42 -5.18 3.85
N ILE A 51 2.11 -6.13 4.48
CA ILE A 51 3.44 -6.56 4.04
C ILE A 51 3.41 -7.11 2.61
N ILE A 52 2.44 -7.95 2.29
CA ILE A 52 2.22 -8.45 0.93
C ILE A 52 1.90 -7.28 -0.01
N GLY A 53 1.07 -6.36 0.44
CA GLY A 53 0.63 -5.19 -0.31
C GLY A 53 1.76 -4.26 -0.70
N ILE A 54 2.78 -4.07 0.15
CA ILE A 54 3.95 -3.23 -0.17
C ILE A 54 4.64 -3.73 -1.43
N ALA A 55 4.97 -5.02 -1.47
CA ALA A 55 5.66 -5.62 -2.61
C ALA A 55 4.82 -5.54 -3.89
N ARG A 56 3.54 -5.85 -3.81
CA ARG A 56 2.61 -5.76 -4.94
C ARG A 56 2.49 -4.33 -5.46
N GLN A 57 2.24 -3.38 -4.57
CA GLN A 57 2.02 -1.99 -4.94
C GLN A 57 3.28 -1.36 -5.51
N HIS A 58 4.45 -1.68 -4.96
CA HIS A 58 5.73 -1.26 -5.52
C HIS A 58 5.89 -1.74 -6.97
N ALA A 59 5.60 -3.02 -7.24
CA ALA A 59 5.69 -3.56 -8.58
C ALA A 59 4.74 -2.86 -9.56
N LEU A 60 3.50 -2.59 -9.14
CA LEU A 60 2.51 -1.90 -9.96
C LEU A 60 2.93 -0.46 -10.27
N HIS A 61 3.37 0.30 -9.28
CA HIS A 61 3.82 1.68 -9.50
C HIS A 61 5.07 1.73 -10.36
N ARG A 62 6.02 0.83 -10.15
CA ARG A 62 7.22 0.76 -10.95
C ARG A 62 6.89 0.47 -12.43
N GLN A 63 5.97 -0.48 -12.66
CA GLN A 63 5.60 -0.91 -14.01
C GLN A 63 4.77 0.14 -14.76
N PHE A 64 3.81 0.77 -14.09
CA PHE A 64 2.78 1.55 -14.75
C PHE A 64 2.81 3.05 -14.45
N THR A 65 3.44 3.50 -13.38
CA THR A 65 3.41 4.90 -12.97
C THR A 65 4.72 5.63 -13.26
N PHE A 66 5.83 5.09 -12.83
CA PHE A 66 7.13 5.77 -12.85
C PHE A 66 8.06 5.20 -13.91
N SER A 67 9.02 6.03 -14.37
CA SER A 67 10.09 5.56 -15.24
C SER A 67 11.12 4.73 -14.46
N HIS A 68 11.66 3.68 -15.11
CA HIS A 68 12.55 2.69 -14.49
C HIS A 68 14.01 3.16 -14.37
N LYS A 69 14.24 4.30 -13.72
CA LYS A 69 15.60 4.86 -13.56
C LYS A 69 16.36 4.36 -12.33
N THR A 70 15.64 3.75 -11.39
CA THR A 70 16.21 3.24 -10.14
C THR A 70 16.24 1.72 -10.16
N SER A 71 17.25 1.09 -9.54
CA SER A 71 17.29 -0.36 -9.35
C SER A 71 16.03 -0.87 -8.66
N TYR A 72 15.48 -1.99 -9.14
CA TYR A 72 14.26 -2.59 -8.58
C TYR A 72 14.40 -2.86 -7.08
N PHE A 73 15.45 -3.56 -6.66
CA PHE A 73 15.63 -3.92 -5.26
C PHE A 73 15.92 -2.72 -4.37
N LYS A 74 16.61 -1.71 -4.89
CA LYS A 74 16.88 -0.46 -4.16
C LYS A 74 15.59 0.33 -3.91
N SER A 75 14.72 0.45 -4.92
CA SER A 75 13.42 1.11 -4.75
C SER A 75 12.48 0.29 -3.88
N LEU A 76 12.49 -1.03 -3.96
CA LEU A 76 11.72 -1.91 -3.09
C LEU A 76 12.16 -1.77 -1.63
N TYR A 77 13.44 -1.75 -1.36
CA TYR A 77 13.98 -1.51 -0.02
C TYR A 77 13.49 -0.17 0.54
N ARG A 78 13.57 0.89 -0.26
CA ARG A 78 13.06 2.22 0.14
C ARG A 78 11.57 2.21 0.41
N ALA A 79 10.80 1.46 -0.39
CA ALA A 79 9.38 1.29 -0.16
C ALA A 79 9.10 0.66 1.21
N TYR A 80 9.79 -0.41 1.57
CA TYR A 80 9.64 -1.03 2.88
C TYR A 80 10.08 -0.10 4.02
N VAL A 81 11.17 0.65 3.86
CA VAL A 81 11.64 1.60 4.89
C VAL A 81 10.59 2.67 5.18
N VAL A 82 10.00 3.26 4.14
CA VAL A 82 8.92 4.26 4.30
C VAL A 82 7.68 3.63 4.89
N ASP A 83 7.27 2.48 4.38
CA ASP A 83 6.01 1.86 4.74
C ASP A 83 6.04 1.15 6.10
N ILE A 84 7.22 0.85 6.67
CA ILE A 84 7.32 0.37 8.05
C ILE A 84 6.71 1.40 9.01
N GLY A 85 7.01 2.68 8.84
CA GLY A 85 6.41 3.73 9.66
C GLY A 85 4.89 3.78 9.51
N ALA A 86 4.41 3.70 8.28
CA ALA A 86 2.97 3.63 7.98
C ALA A 86 2.34 2.36 8.55
N LEU A 87 3.02 1.23 8.50
CA LEU A 87 2.56 -0.04 9.06
C LEU A 87 2.40 0.04 10.58
N VAL A 88 3.40 0.58 11.28
CA VAL A 88 3.34 0.74 12.75
C VAL A 88 2.16 1.65 13.14
N PHE A 89 2.03 2.79 12.48
CA PHE A 89 0.93 3.72 12.73
C PHE A 89 -0.43 3.07 12.45
N SER A 90 -0.60 2.45 11.29
CA SER A 90 -1.87 1.86 10.89
C SER A 90 -2.23 0.61 11.68
N THR A 91 -1.25 -0.14 12.15
CA THR A 91 -1.49 -1.29 13.02
C THR A 91 -2.05 -0.84 14.37
N GLY A 92 -1.49 0.21 14.96
CA GLY A 92 -2.03 0.82 16.17
C GLY A 92 -3.44 1.36 15.98
N LEU A 93 -3.68 2.05 14.86
CA LEU A 93 -5.00 2.57 14.50
C LEU A 93 -6.01 1.44 14.27
N ASN A 94 -5.61 0.38 13.57
CA ASN A 94 -6.45 -0.80 13.34
C ASN A 94 -6.85 -1.46 14.66
N TRP A 95 -5.90 -1.67 15.56
CA TRP A 95 -6.18 -2.25 16.87
C TRP A 95 -7.16 -1.37 17.66
N LEU A 96 -6.92 -0.07 17.70
CA LEU A 96 -7.80 0.86 18.41
C LEU A 96 -9.23 0.79 17.86
N LEU A 97 -9.40 0.87 16.56
CA LEU A 97 -10.73 0.95 15.93
C LEU A 97 -11.43 -0.41 15.92
N ALA A 98 -10.73 -1.49 15.59
CA ALA A 98 -11.35 -2.81 15.45
C ALA A 98 -11.50 -3.53 16.80
N GLU A 99 -10.48 -3.49 17.66
CA GLU A 99 -10.45 -4.28 18.88
C GLU A 99 -10.94 -3.48 20.10
N ALA A 100 -10.47 -2.25 20.29
CA ALA A 100 -10.86 -1.44 21.46
C ALA A 100 -12.26 -0.80 21.28
N LEU A 101 -12.57 -0.27 20.09
CA LEU A 101 -13.86 0.38 19.80
C LEU A 101 -14.88 -0.54 19.13
N HIS A 102 -14.50 -1.78 18.82
CA HIS A 102 -15.37 -2.80 18.21
C HIS A 102 -16.06 -2.37 16.92
N LEU A 103 -15.39 -1.56 16.09
CA LEU A 103 -15.89 -1.18 14.78
C LEU A 103 -15.77 -2.35 13.80
N ASN A 104 -16.58 -2.34 12.74
CA ASN A 104 -16.51 -3.35 11.69
C ASN A 104 -15.10 -3.38 11.06
N HIS A 105 -14.48 -4.55 11.00
CA HIS A 105 -13.10 -4.71 10.52
C HIS A 105 -12.89 -4.26 9.07
N ARG A 106 -13.91 -4.35 8.22
CA ARG A 106 -13.84 -3.88 6.82
C ARG A 106 -13.84 -2.36 6.73
N LEU A 107 -14.65 -1.71 7.55
CA LEU A 107 -14.62 -0.24 7.68
C LEU A 107 -13.27 0.23 8.20
N VAL A 108 -12.73 -0.43 9.22
CA VAL A 108 -11.42 -0.14 9.78
C VAL A 108 -10.32 -0.34 8.76
N TRP A 109 -10.39 -1.41 7.96
CA TRP A 109 -9.47 -1.63 6.84
C TRP A 109 -9.45 -0.42 5.88
N GLY A 110 -10.61 0.07 5.49
CA GLY A 110 -10.75 1.23 4.61
C GLY A 110 -10.16 2.51 5.20
N ILE A 111 -10.41 2.77 6.48
CA ILE A 111 -9.86 3.94 7.20
C ILE A 111 -8.31 3.85 7.27
N CYS A 112 -7.78 2.71 7.63
CA CYS A 112 -6.34 2.47 7.70
C CYS A 112 -5.70 2.60 6.32
N LEU A 113 -6.32 2.06 5.28
CA LEU A 113 -5.84 2.18 3.90
C LEU A 113 -5.79 3.65 3.46
N ALA A 114 -6.86 4.40 3.66
CA ALA A 114 -6.90 5.81 3.28
C ALA A 114 -5.82 6.63 3.98
N SER A 115 -5.60 6.39 5.28
CA SER A 115 -4.58 7.08 6.08
C SER A 115 -3.17 6.76 5.58
N THR A 116 -2.86 5.50 5.32
CA THR A 116 -1.53 5.09 4.85
C THR A 116 -1.30 5.44 3.38
N ALA A 117 -2.32 5.38 2.55
CA ALA A 117 -2.21 5.71 1.13
C ALA A 117 -1.78 7.16 0.91
N LEU A 118 -2.32 8.10 1.67
CA LEU A 118 -1.93 9.51 1.60
C LEU A 118 -0.45 9.71 1.93
N ILE A 119 0.04 9.05 2.96
CA ILE A 119 1.45 9.10 3.36
C ILE A 119 2.33 8.44 2.29
N SER A 120 1.98 7.23 1.89
CA SER A 120 2.76 6.45 0.93
C SER A 120 2.87 7.11 -0.43
N LEU A 121 1.79 7.70 -0.97
CA LEU A 121 1.81 8.36 -2.28
C LEU A 121 2.74 9.58 -2.29
N VAL A 122 2.79 10.36 -1.22
CA VAL A 122 3.70 11.50 -1.12
C VAL A 122 5.16 11.04 -1.12
N PHE A 123 5.51 10.04 -0.31
CA PHE A 123 6.87 9.52 -0.23
C PHE A 123 7.27 8.69 -1.46
N LEU A 124 6.31 8.00 -2.09
CA LEU A 124 6.55 7.20 -3.29
C LEU A 124 7.17 8.06 -4.41
N LYS A 125 6.58 9.22 -4.67
CA LYS A 125 7.05 10.13 -5.70
C LYS A 125 8.37 10.83 -5.33
N LYS A 126 8.50 11.28 -4.09
CA LYS A 126 9.63 12.11 -3.65
C LYS A 126 10.86 11.33 -3.19
N TYR A 127 10.70 10.09 -2.74
CA TYR A 127 11.75 9.33 -2.10
C TYR A 127 12.03 7.98 -2.75
N ILE A 128 11.00 7.14 -2.93
CA ILE A 128 11.18 5.74 -3.35
C ILE A 128 11.68 5.64 -4.79
N PHE A 129 11.03 6.36 -5.71
CA PHE A 129 11.35 6.41 -7.14
C PHE A 129 12.10 7.69 -7.52
N LYS A 130 12.90 8.22 -6.61
CA LYS A 130 13.71 9.40 -6.87
C LYS A 130 14.64 9.14 -8.07
N PRO A 131 14.63 10.02 -9.10
CA PRO A 131 15.53 9.87 -10.23
C PRO A 131 16.98 9.97 -9.76
N ILE A 132 17.85 9.19 -10.41
CA ILE A 132 19.31 9.32 -10.22
C ILE A 132 19.70 10.65 -10.85
N VAL A 133 20.05 11.61 -10.02
CA VAL A 133 20.66 12.86 -10.47
C VAL A 133 22.14 12.55 -10.69
N ASN A 134 22.60 12.60 -11.96
CA ASN A 134 24.01 12.53 -12.30
C ASN A 134 24.67 13.86 -11.98
#